data_bf89bb0e63d18b5cf95cadb31f0b1ba5
#
_entry.id   bf89bb0e63d18b5cf95cadb31f0b1ba5
#
_cell.length_a   1.000
_cell.length_b   1.000
_cell.length_c   1.000
_cell.angle_alpha   90.00
_cell.angle_beta   90.00
_cell.angle_gamma   90.00
#
_symmetry.space_group_name_H-M   'P 1'
#
loop_
_entity.id
_entity.type
_entity.pdbx_description
1 polymer ?
#
loop_
_entity_poly.entity_id
_entity_poly.type
_entity_poly.pdbx_seq_one_letter_code
_entity_poly.pdbx_strand_id
1 'polypeptide(L)'
;LTVSDIRAIAEIAHEHGILLSVDNTFASPYNQRPIELGADFTIESLTKYINGHGDAMGGAIIGKKEYLDLIRVQSQVNLGATISPFNAWLIMRGSVTLPLRMKQHNENAMKVANYLKTVPGVRFVAYPGLEDDPGHEIAKKQMQPGYGGVLSFGLKADHDTHNRFVSHLNVITSAVSLGHDESLIVFLGENDERQYLYPEEFHGGFFRFSVGIEDAEDIIADLEQAF
;
A
#
# COMPACT_ATOMS: atom_id res chain seq x y z
N LEU A 1 1.65 -4.98 -7.83
CA LEU A 1 0.73 -3.85 -7.61
C LEU A 1 0.02 -3.51 -8.91
N THR A 2 -1.29 -3.67 -8.94
CA THR A 2 -2.10 -3.29 -10.11
C THR A 2 -2.90 -2.05 -9.78
N VAL A 3 -2.91 -1.07 -10.68
CA VAL A 3 -3.72 0.15 -10.54
C VAL A 3 -4.99 -0.02 -11.34
N SER A 4 -6.14 0.09 -10.68
CA SER A 4 -7.46 0.04 -11.32
C SER A 4 -7.94 1.45 -11.66
N ASP A 5 -8.53 1.63 -12.84
CA ASP A 5 -9.18 2.89 -13.21
C ASP A 5 -10.52 3.01 -12.48
N ILE A 6 -10.50 3.75 -11.36
CA ILE A 6 -11.66 3.89 -10.48
C ILE A 6 -12.83 4.56 -11.21
N ARG A 7 -12.56 5.56 -12.05
CA ARG A 7 -13.62 6.28 -12.77
C ARG A 7 -14.31 5.39 -13.79
N ALA A 8 -13.55 4.65 -14.59
CA ALA A 8 -14.12 3.73 -15.56
C ALA A 8 -14.93 2.60 -14.90
N ILE A 9 -14.44 2.08 -13.76
CA ILE A 9 -15.16 1.05 -12.99
C ILE A 9 -16.44 1.63 -12.38
N ALA A 10 -16.41 2.86 -11.87
CA ALA A 10 -17.59 3.53 -11.31
C ALA A 10 -18.68 3.73 -12.38
N GLU A 11 -18.31 4.16 -13.58
CA GLU A 11 -19.24 4.33 -14.71
C GLU A 11 -19.94 3.00 -15.03
N ILE A 12 -19.17 1.91 -15.21
CA ILE A 12 -19.72 0.57 -15.47
C ILE A 12 -20.64 0.09 -14.34
N ALA A 13 -20.20 0.25 -13.08
CA ALA A 13 -20.98 -0.17 -11.92
C ALA A 13 -22.34 0.58 -11.87
N HIS A 14 -22.33 1.89 -12.06
CA HIS A 14 -23.51 2.72 -11.99
C HIS A 14 -24.48 2.47 -13.16
N GLU A 15 -23.99 2.19 -14.36
CA GLU A 15 -24.83 1.75 -15.50
C GLU A 15 -25.65 0.50 -15.18
N HIS A 16 -25.13 -0.36 -14.27
CA HIS A 16 -25.81 -1.58 -13.83
C HIS A 16 -26.51 -1.43 -12.47
N GLY A 17 -26.58 -0.20 -11.92
CA GLY A 17 -27.20 0.05 -10.61
C GLY A 17 -26.44 -0.56 -9.42
N ILE A 18 -25.11 -0.78 -9.58
CA ILE A 18 -24.23 -1.36 -8.58
C ILE A 18 -23.40 -0.27 -7.91
N LEU A 19 -23.26 -0.34 -6.57
CA LEU A 19 -22.44 0.59 -5.81
C LEU A 19 -20.97 0.13 -5.85
N LEU A 20 -20.05 1.09 -6.00
CA LEU A 20 -18.60 0.85 -5.99
C LEU A 20 -18.01 1.18 -4.62
N SER A 21 -17.31 0.21 -4.04
CA SER A 21 -16.47 0.40 -2.84
C SER A 21 -15.00 0.24 -3.20
N VAL A 22 -14.15 1.17 -2.77
CA VAL A 22 -12.71 1.16 -3.01
C VAL A 22 -11.96 1.12 -1.68
N ASP A 23 -11.16 0.09 -1.46
CA ASP A 23 -10.15 0.08 -0.40
C ASP A 23 -8.97 0.95 -0.83
N ASN A 24 -8.82 2.10 -0.19
CA ASN A 24 -7.83 3.12 -0.53
C ASN A 24 -6.59 3.10 0.39
N THR A 25 -6.47 2.07 1.20
CA THR A 25 -5.42 1.98 2.24
C THR A 25 -4.01 2.21 1.70
N PHE A 26 -3.67 1.70 0.49
CA PHE A 26 -2.32 1.81 -0.07
C PHE A 26 -1.97 3.20 -0.57
N ALA A 27 -2.96 3.96 -1.00
CA ALA A 27 -2.78 5.33 -1.48
C ALA A 27 -2.94 6.37 -0.36
N SER A 28 -3.79 6.09 0.62
CA SER A 28 -4.32 7.03 1.62
C SER A 28 -5.09 8.20 0.99
N PRO A 29 -5.90 8.94 1.75
CA PRO A 29 -6.62 10.11 1.23
C PRO A 29 -5.68 11.26 0.83
N TYR A 30 -4.40 11.18 1.16
CA TYR A 30 -3.40 12.15 0.72
C TYR A 30 -3.10 12.02 -0.77
N ASN A 31 -2.91 10.79 -1.28
CA ASN A 31 -2.57 10.55 -2.68
C ASN A 31 -3.80 10.32 -3.56
N GLN A 32 -4.90 9.75 -3.04
CA GLN A 32 -6.05 9.36 -3.83
C GLN A 32 -7.36 9.52 -3.06
N ARG A 33 -8.40 10.05 -3.71
CA ARG A 33 -9.72 10.27 -3.12
C ARG A 33 -10.80 9.62 -3.98
N PRO A 34 -11.11 8.33 -3.74
CA PRO A 34 -12.01 7.56 -4.60
C PRO A 34 -13.41 8.15 -4.77
N ILE A 35 -13.97 8.81 -3.76
CA ILE A 35 -15.27 9.49 -3.86
C ILE A 35 -15.27 10.55 -4.98
N GLU A 36 -14.19 11.31 -5.13
CA GLU A 36 -14.05 12.32 -6.19
C GLU A 36 -13.89 11.69 -7.58
N LEU A 37 -13.56 10.39 -7.63
CA LEU A 37 -13.43 9.60 -8.84
C LEU A 37 -14.68 8.79 -9.19
N GLY A 38 -15.76 8.90 -8.37
CA GLY A 38 -17.04 8.26 -8.62
C GLY A 38 -17.36 7.05 -7.72
N ALA A 39 -16.49 6.66 -6.80
CA ALA A 39 -16.80 5.61 -5.85
C ALA A 39 -17.91 6.04 -4.88
N ASP A 40 -18.78 5.11 -4.47
CA ASP A 40 -19.82 5.34 -3.47
C ASP A 40 -19.27 5.22 -2.05
N PHE A 41 -18.25 4.38 -1.88
CA PHE A 41 -17.57 4.16 -0.61
C PHE A 41 -16.06 4.17 -0.79
N THR A 42 -15.39 4.74 0.20
CA THR A 42 -13.96 4.54 0.43
C THR A 42 -13.76 3.80 1.74
N ILE A 43 -12.98 2.74 1.72
CA ILE A 43 -12.54 2.00 2.90
C ILE A 43 -11.08 2.36 3.18
N GLU A 44 -10.77 2.60 4.44
CA GLU A 44 -9.43 2.90 4.90
C GLU A 44 -9.07 2.01 6.09
N SER A 45 -7.96 1.32 6.01
CA SER A 45 -7.33 0.76 7.21
C SER A 45 -6.62 1.88 7.96
N LEU A 46 -7.24 2.36 9.01
CA LEU A 46 -6.64 3.39 9.88
C LEU A 46 -5.35 2.90 10.56
N THR A 47 -5.19 1.58 10.66
CA THR A 47 -3.99 0.87 11.15
C THR A 47 -2.73 1.24 10.36
N LYS A 48 -2.87 1.59 9.07
CA LYS A 48 -1.78 1.81 8.11
C LYS A 48 -1.34 3.28 8.09
N TYR A 49 -1.17 3.87 6.93
CA TYR A 49 -0.68 5.25 6.75
C TYR A 49 -1.38 6.30 7.60
N ILE A 50 -2.70 6.19 7.83
CA ILE A 50 -3.45 7.21 8.58
C ILE A 50 -2.94 7.31 10.00
N ASN A 51 -2.81 6.20 10.72
CA ASN A 51 -2.13 6.17 12.01
C ASN A 51 -0.61 6.32 11.85
N GLY A 52 0.01 5.43 11.08
CA GLY A 52 1.40 5.48 10.61
C GLY A 52 2.48 5.19 11.65
N HIS A 53 2.11 4.69 12.85
CA HIS A 53 3.05 4.46 13.97
C HIS A 53 3.05 2.99 14.44
N GLY A 54 2.30 2.09 13.78
CA GLY A 54 2.27 0.66 14.13
C GLY A 54 1.65 0.30 15.47
N ASP A 55 1.05 1.25 16.19
CA ASP A 55 0.65 1.13 17.61
C ASP A 55 -0.87 1.09 17.84
N ALA A 56 -1.69 1.21 16.79
CA ALA A 56 -3.15 1.18 16.90
C ALA A 56 -3.81 0.52 15.69
N MET A 57 -4.94 -0.12 15.93
CA MET A 57 -5.75 -0.77 14.89
C MET A 57 -7.10 -0.07 14.75
N GLY A 58 -7.54 0.11 13.52
CA GLY A 58 -8.86 0.66 13.21
C GLY A 58 -9.18 0.63 11.73
N GLY A 59 -10.43 0.86 11.41
CA GLY A 59 -10.93 1.01 10.04
C GLY A 59 -11.94 2.14 9.95
N ALA A 60 -12.07 2.70 8.76
CA ALA A 60 -13.10 3.70 8.45
C ALA A 60 -13.77 3.38 7.13
N ILE A 61 -15.06 3.68 7.06
CA ILE A 61 -15.84 3.69 5.83
C ILE A 61 -16.33 5.12 5.62
N ILE A 62 -16.06 5.67 4.45
CA ILE A 62 -16.44 7.00 4.02
C ILE A 62 -17.45 6.86 2.88
N GLY A 63 -18.53 7.62 2.90
CA GLY A 63 -19.57 7.58 1.87
C GLY A 63 -20.76 8.47 2.20
N LYS A 64 -21.84 8.35 1.44
CA LYS A 64 -23.07 9.09 1.69
C LYS A 64 -23.73 8.67 3.00
N LYS A 65 -24.26 9.66 3.74
CA LYS A 65 -24.86 9.46 5.07
C LYS A 65 -25.95 8.40 5.07
N GLU A 66 -26.80 8.36 4.06
CA GLU A 66 -27.90 7.40 3.94
C GLU A 66 -27.44 5.94 3.98
N TYR A 67 -26.33 5.63 3.30
CA TYR A 67 -25.72 4.30 3.33
C TYR A 67 -24.97 4.03 4.64
N LEU A 68 -24.28 5.06 5.15
CA LEU A 68 -23.51 4.92 6.40
C LEU A 68 -24.42 4.69 7.61
N ASP A 69 -25.62 5.27 7.64
CA ASP A 69 -26.58 5.04 8.71
C ASP A 69 -27.04 3.56 8.74
N LEU A 70 -27.25 2.95 7.57
CA LEU A 70 -27.58 1.51 7.48
C LEU A 70 -26.40 0.64 7.95
N ILE A 71 -25.20 0.91 7.47
CA ILE A 71 -23.97 0.19 7.86
C ILE A 71 -23.74 0.32 9.36
N ARG A 72 -23.96 1.49 9.94
CA ARG A 72 -23.81 1.71 11.39
C ARG A 72 -24.73 0.80 12.19
N VAL A 73 -25.99 0.71 11.83
CA VAL A 73 -26.94 -0.18 12.53
C VAL A 73 -26.48 -1.64 12.41
N GLN A 74 -26.12 -2.09 11.22
CA GLN A 74 -25.74 -3.49 10.99
C GLN A 74 -24.40 -3.84 11.66
N SER A 75 -23.38 -3.00 11.55
CA SER A 75 -22.03 -3.32 12.01
C SER A 75 -21.77 -2.88 13.44
N GLN A 76 -22.07 -1.64 13.81
CA GLN A 76 -21.79 -1.16 15.16
C GLN A 76 -22.80 -1.63 16.19
N VAL A 77 -24.10 -1.51 15.89
CA VAL A 77 -25.15 -1.86 16.84
C VAL A 77 -25.34 -3.36 16.93
N ASN A 78 -25.47 -4.05 15.79
CA ASN A 78 -25.83 -5.47 15.78
C ASN A 78 -24.61 -6.39 15.99
N LEU A 79 -23.43 -6.04 15.48
CA LEU A 79 -22.20 -6.85 15.58
C LEU A 79 -21.19 -6.33 16.61
N GLY A 80 -21.40 -5.13 17.15
CA GLY A 80 -20.49 -4.53 18.12
C GLY A 80 -19.12 -4.10 17.54
N ALA A 81 -19.03 -3.86 16.23
CA ALA A 81 -17.80 -3.46 15.54
C ALA A 81 -17.45 -2.00 15.84
N THR A 82 -16.98 -1.73 17.05
CA THR A 82 -16.62 -0.38 17.51
C THR A 82 -15.13 -0.29 17.81
N ILE A 83 -14.54 0.85 17.44
CA ILE A 83 -13.16 1.17 17.79
C ILE A 83 -13.07 1.53 19.29
N SER A 84 -11.99 1.11 19.97
CA SER A 84 -11.77 1.54 21.35
C SER A 84 -11.42 3.04 21.43
N PRO A 85 -11.80 3.76 22.48
CA PRO A 85 -11.45 5.17 22.65
C PRO A 85 -9.94 5.41 22.63
N PHE A 86 -9.15 4.47 23.14
CA PHE A 86 -7.69 4.58 23.15
C PHE A 86 -7.10 4.49 21.74
N ASN A 87 -7.52 3.50 20.93
CA ASN A 87 -7.10 3.41 19.53
C ASN A 87 -7.57 4.63 18.73
N ALA A 88 -8.79 5.10 18.95
CA ALA A 88 -9.30 6.30 18.29
C ALA A 88 -8.43 7.51 18.58
N TRP A 89 -8.02 7.69 19.85
CA TRP A 89 -7.14 8.79 20.25
C TRP A 89 -5.76 8.70 19.60
N LEU A 90 -5.12 7.51 19.60
CA LEU A 90 -3.82 7.29 18.94
C LEU A 90 -3.89 7.58 17.43
N ILE A 91 -4.93 7.07 16.76
CA ILE A 91 -5.14 7.28 15.32
C ILE A 91 -5.38 8.76 15.00
N MET A 92 -6.20 9.45 15.78
CA MET A 92 -6.41 10.90 15.62
C MET A 92 -5.10 11.67 15.77
N ARG A 93 -4.27 11.29 16.75
CA ARG A 93 -2.96 11.90 16.97
C ARG A 93 -2.01 11.60 15.79
N GLY A 94 -1.92 10.35 15.35
CA GLY A 94 -1.08 9.92 14.21
C GLY A 94 -1.48 10.59 12.90
N SER A 95 -2.78 10.78 12.67
CA SER A 95 -3.29 11.39 11.44
C SER A 95 -2.85 12.84 11.21
N VAL A 96 -2.47 13.56 12.26
CA VAL A 96 -2.00 14.97 12.16
C VAL A 96 -0.76 15.07 11.28
N THR A 97 0.12 14.08 11.30
CA THR A 97 1.36 14.07 10.51
C THR A 97 1.22 13.35 9.18
N LEU A 98 0.03 12.85 8.82
CA LEU A 98 -0.20 12.10 7.58
C LEU A 98 0.38 12.79 6.34
N PRO A 99 0.14 14.10 6.09
CA PRO A 99 0.66 14.75 4.89
C PRO A 99 2.20 14.79 4.84
N LEU A 100 2.85 14.99 5.97
CA LEU A 100 4.32 15.02 6.07
C LEU A 100 4.91 13.63 5.81
N ARG A 101 4.32 12.60 6.45
CA ARG A 101 4.77 11.21 6.28
C ARG A 101 4.53 10.71 4.87
N MET A 102 3.35 10.98 4.30
CA MET A 102 3.04 10.55 2.93
C MET A 102 3.96 11.19 1.88
N LYS A 103 4.34 12.46 2.07
CA LYS A 103 5.33 13.10 1.22
C LYS A 103 6.66 12.34 1.27
N GLN A 104 7.16 12.02 2.46
CA GLN A 104 8.41 11.27 2.63
C GLN A 104 8.30 9.85 2.06
N HIS A 105 7.21 9.11 2.32
CA HIS A 105 6.97 7.80 1.72
C HIS A 105 7.01 7.83 0.18
N ASN A 106 6.33 8.80 -0.44
CA ASN A 106 6.33 8.96 -1.89
C ASN A 106 7.73 9.21 -2.46
N GLU A 107 8.50 10.09 -1.81
CA GLU A 107 9.87 10.45 -2.22
C GLU A 107 10.82 9.26 -2.05
N ASN A 108 10.78 8.60 -0.90
CA ASN A 108 11.61 7.43 -0.61
C ASN A 108 11.30 6.27 -1.55
N ALA A 109 10.01 5.93 -1.74
CA ALA A 109 9.61 4.84 -2.62
C ALA A 109 10.06 5.06 -4.06
N MET A 110 9.99 6.29 -4.57
CA MET A 110 10.48 6.62 -5.90
C MET A 110 12.00 6.45 -6.01
N LYS A 111 12.78 6.92 -5.03
CA LYS A 111 14.24 6.74 -5.01
C LYS A 111 14.62 5.26 -4.96
N VAL A 112 14.00 4.50 -4.05
CA VAL A 112 14.24 3.07 -3.89
C VAL A 112 13.84 2.29 -5.15
N ALA A 113 12.69 2.58 -5.76
CA ALA A 113 12.26 1.94 -7.00
C ALA A 113 13.26 2.17 -8.15
N ASN A 114 13.75 3.41 -8.30
CA ASN A 114 14.77 3.73 -9.30
C ASN A 114 16.10 3.03 -9.01
N TYR A 115 16.55 2.97 -7.76
CA TYR A 115 17.74 2.24 -7.37
C TYR A 115 17.61 0.74 -7.72
N LEU A 116 16.53 0.08 -7.31
CA LEU A 116 16.29 -1.33 -7.58
C LEU A 116 16.33 -1.68 -9.08
N LYS A 117 15.89 -0.77 -9.96
CA LYS A 117 16.02 -0.95 -11.42
C LYS A 117 17.47 -1.00 -11.91
N THR A 118 18.41 -0.46 -11.17
CA THR A 118 19.84 -0.49 -11.53
C THR A 118 20.57 -1.74 -11.05
N VAL A 119 19.96 -2.52 -10.16
CA VAL A 119 20.60 -3.72 -9.54
C VAL A 119 20.53 -4.92 -10.50
N PRO A 120 21.66 -5.49 -10.93
CA PRO A 120 21.68 -6.55 -11.95
C PRO A 120 20.95 -7.85 -11.54
N GLY A 121 20.80 -8.09 -10.23
CA GLY A 121 20.11 -9.24 -9.66
C GLY A 121 18.59 -9.07 -9.60
N VAL A 122 18.07 -7.87 -9.79
CA VAL A 122 16.64 -7.58 -9.78
C VAL A 122 16.03 -7.97 -11.12
N ARG A 123 14.93 -8.73 -11.07
CA ARG A 123 14.21 -9.25 -12.24
C ARG A 123 13.18 -8.27 -12.77
N PHE A 124 12.44 -7.64 -11.87
CA PHE A 124 11.45 -6.60 -12.14
C PHE A 124 11.28 -5.70 -10.91
N VAL A 125 10.76 -4.51 -11.14
CA VAL A 125 10.27 -3.58 -10.10
C VAL A 125 8.89 -3.11 -10.53
N ALA A 126 7.88 -3.32 -9.70
CA ALA A 126 6.51 -2.85 -9.90
C ALA A 126 6.20 -1.73 -8.91
N TYR A 127 6.06 -0.51 -9.40
CA TYR A 127 5.70 0.67 -8.64
C TYR A 127 4.98 1.67 -9.56
N PRO A 128 3.75 2.10 -9.22
CA PRO A 128 2.96 2.96 -10.10
C PRO A 128 3.59 4.31 -10.45
N GLY A 129 4.62 4.72 -9.70
CA GLY A 129 5.39 5.94 -9.97
C GLY A 129 6.39 5.82 -11.11
N LEU A 130 6.78 4.60 -11.51
CA LEU A 130 7.69 4.38 -12.62
C LEU A 130 6.96 4.55 -13.95
N GLU A 131 7.56 5.27 -14.90
CA GLU A 131 6.95 5.54 -16.22
C GLU A 131 6.71 4.27 -17.04
N ASP A 132 7.48 3.22 -16.82
CA ASP A 132 7.35 1.92 -17.48
C ASP A 132 6.44 0.92 -16.72
N ASP A 133 5.86 1.32 -15.57
CA ASP A 133 4.84 0.51 -14.89
C ASP A 133 3.53 0.51 -15.71
N PRO A 134 2.93 -0.66 -15.96
CA PRO A 134 1.69 -0.76 -16.75
C PRO A 134 0.53 0.09 -16.20
N GLY A 135 0.52 0.38 -14.89
CA GLY A 135 -0.50 1.19 -14.23
C GLY A 135 -0.18 2.69 -14.18
N HIS A 136 1.00 3.13 -14.63
CA HIS A 136 1.47 4.50 -14.45
C HIS A 136 0.51 5.56 -15.00
N GLU A 137 0.03 5.41 -16.21
CA GLU A 137 -0.86 6.40 -16.85
C GLU A 137 -2.22 6.52 -16.14
N ILE A 138 -2.70 5.44 -15.54
CA ILE A 138 -3.92 5.47 -14.71
C ILE A 138 -3.60 6.13 -13.37
N ALA A 139 -2.52 5.71 -12.71
CA ALA A 139 -2.08 6.27 -11.45
C ALA A 139 -1.87 7.80 -11.54
N LYS A 140 -1.20 8.27 -12.59
CA LYS A 140 -0.93 9.68 -12.85
C LYS A 140 -2.21 10.53 -12.98
N LYS A 141 -3.31 9.96 -13.46
CA LYS A 141 -4.61 10.65 -13.58
C LYS A 141 -5.36 10.74 -12.27
N GLN A 142 -5.24 9.74 -11.40
CA GLN A 142 -6.07 9.61 -10.20
C GLN A 142 -5.32 9.76 -8.88
N MET A 143 -4.00 9.64 -8.88
CA MET A 143 -3.16 9.76 -7.68
C MET A 143 -2.31 11.03 -7.74
N GLN A 144 -2.50 11.92 -6.76
CA GLN A 144 -1.75 13.17 -6.62
C GLN A 144 -1.64 13.53 -5.13
N PRO A 145 -0.46 13.92 -4.61
CA PRO A 145 0.78 14.30 -5.33
C PRO A 145 1.82 13.16 -5.51
N GLY A 146 1.47 11.90 -5.22
CA GLY A 146 2.41 10.78 -5.34
C GLY A 146 1.70 9.43 -5.41
N TYR A 147 2.47 8.34 -5.37
CA TYR A 147 2.01 6.99 -5.71
C TYR A 147 2.04 6.01 -4.53
N GLY A 148 2.27 6.50 -3.31
CA GLY A 148 2.36 5.69 -2.10
C GLY A 148 3.77 5.16 -1.81
N GLY A 149 3.90 4.46 -0.68
CA GLY A 149 5.17 3.91 -0.20
C GLY A 149 5.33 2.41 -0.44
N VAL A 150 4.41 1.75 -1.16
CA VAL A 150 4.49 0.29 -1.39
C VAL A 150 4.93 0.01 -2.81
N LEU A 151 5.96 -0.82 -2.95
CA LEU A 151 6.45 -1.36 -4.21
C LEU A 151 6.63 -2.88 -4.12
N SER A 152 6.83 -3.53 -5.26
CA SER A 152 7.19 -4.94 -5.32
C SER A 152 8.37 -5.13 -6.26
N PHE A 153 9.24 -6.09 -5.94
CA PHE A 153 10.33 -6.46 -6.83
C PHE A 153 10.66 -7.96 -6.72
N GLY A 154 11.20 -8.53 -7.77
CA GLY A 154 11.66 -9.92 -7.81
C GLY A 154 13.17 -10.02 -7.99
N LEU A 155 13.78 -11.03 -7.40
CA LEU A 155 15.19 -11.35 -7.62
C LEU A 155 15.35 -12.55 -8.57
N LYS A 156 16.47 -12.57 -9.29
CA LYS A 156 16.95 -13.74 -10.07
C LYS A 156 17.70 -14.68 -9.13
N ALA A 157 16.97 -15.32 -8.21
CA ALA A 157 17.56 -16.08 -7.12
C ALA A 157 16.67 -17.27 -6.73
N ASP A 158 17.26 -18.24 -6.04
CA ASP A 158 16.56 -19.33 -5.40
C ASP A 158 16.05 -18.96 -4.00
N HIS A 159 15.29 -19.84 -3.39
CA HIS A 159 14.69 -19.65 -2.07
C HIS A 159 15.73 -19.33 -0.98
N ASP A 160 16.85 -20.04 -0.98
CA ASP A 160 17.92 -19.86 0.01
C ASP A 160 18.55 -18.47 -0.11
N THR A 161 18.70 -17.98 -1.34
CA THR A 161 19.21 -16.63 -1.60
C THR A 161 18.20 -15.55 -1.16
N HIS A 162 16.89 -15.78 -1.38
CA HIS A 162 15.85 -14.87 -0.86
C HIS A 162 15.89 -14.77 0.66
N ASN A 163 16.03 -15.89 1.36
CA ASN A 163 16.13 -15.91 2.82
C ASN A 163 17.41 -15.23 3.32
N ARG A 164 18.56 -15.48 2.64
CA ARG A 164 19.81 -14.80 2.98
C ARG A 164 19.71 -13.29 2.80
N PHE A 165 19.16 -12.82 1.69
CA PHE A 165 18.92 -11.39 1.44
C PHE A 165 18.15 -10.75 2.60
N VAL A 166 16.99 -11.32 2.98
CA VAL A 166 16.19 -10.80 4.09
C VAL A 166 16.94 -10.84 5.42
N SER A 167 17.74 -11.89 5.68
CA SER A 167 18.48 -12.03 6.94
C SER A 167 19.67 -11.07 7.09
N HIS A 168 20.13 -10.47 6.00
CA HIS A 168 21.21 -9.47 6.00
C HIS A 168 20.72 -8.02 6.15
N LEU A 169 19.40 -7.78 6.04
CA LEU A 169 18.84 -6.45 6.25
C LEU A 169 18.98 -6.02 7.73
N ASN A 170 19.39 -4.79 7.97
CA ASN A 170 19.66 -4.23 9.29
C ASN A 170 18.73 -3.07 9.65
N VAL A 171 18.31 -2.27 8.65
CA VAL A 171 17.39 -1.15 8.78
C VAL A 171 15.97 -1.60 8.43
N ILE A 172 15.83 -2.34 7.32
CA ILE A 172 14.55 -2.82 6.82
C ILE A 172 14.11 -4.04 7.63
N THR A 173 12.96 -3.96 8.26
CA THR A 173 12.40 -5.04 9.09
C THR A 173 11.65 -6.06 8.24
N SER A 174 11.98 -7.35 8.41
CA SER A 174 11.23 -8.46 7.80
C SER A 174 9.92 -8.68 8.56
N ALA A 175 8.85 -8.08 8.09
CA ALA A 175 7.52 -8.18 8.71
C ALA A 175 6.39 -7.92 7.70
N VAL A 176 5.21 -8.43 8.05
CA VAL A 176 3.96 -8.10 7.37
C VAL A 176 3.49 -6.71 7.82
N SER A 177 2.45 -6.18 7.20
CA SER A 177 1.90 -4.84 7.38
C SER A 177 2.48 -3.85 6.36
N LEU A 178 2.15 -2.58 6.49
CA LEU A 178 2.62 -1.49 5.63
C LEU A 178 2.25 -0.12 6.23
N GLY A 179 2.90 0.93 5.71
CA GLY A 179 2.51 2.31 6.02
C GLY A 179 2.90 2.77 7.42
N HIS A 180 3.87 2.09 8.01
CA HIS A 180 4.53 2.50 9.24
C HIS A 180 5.64 3.51 8.96
N ASP A 181 6.13 4.16 9.98
CA ASP A 181 7.32 5.01 9.94
C ASP A 181 8.58 4.22 9.56
N GLU A 182 8.66 2.93 9.92
CA GLU A 182 9.72 1.99 9.55
C GLU A 182 9.46 1.29 8.20
N SER A 183 10.54 0.93 7.52
CA SER A 183 10.54 0.12 6.29
C SER A 183 10.29 -1.35 6.58
N LEU A 184 9.29 -1.95 5.91
CA LEU A 184 8.87 -3.34 6.10
C LEU A 184 8.95 -4.12 4.79
N ILE A 185 9.54 -5.32 4.83
CA ILE A 185 9.64 -6.19 3.66
C ILE A 185 9.09 -7.58 3.97
N VAL A 186 8.41 -8.20 3.00
CA VAL A 186 7.93 -9.58 3.10
C VAL A 186 8.10 -10.28 1.76
N PHE A 187 8.64 -11.52 1.81
CA PHE A 187 8.72 -12.41 0.66
C PHE A 187 7.38 -13.11 0.44
N LEU A 188 6.91 -13.12 -0.80
CA LEU A 188 5.61 -13.67 -1.20
C LEU A 188 5.75 -14.48 -2.49
N GLY A 189 4.83 -15.41 -2.71
CA GLY A 189 4.58 -16.03 -4.00
C GLY A 189 5.23 -17.39 -4.24
N GLU A 190 6.31 -17.74 -3.57
CA GLU A 190 6.83 -19.09 -3.63
C GLU A 190 5.93 -20.02 -2.78
N ASN A 191 5.26 -20.96 -3.43
CA ASN A 191 4.24 -21.83 -2.82
C ASN A 191 2.96 -21.12 -2.34
N ASP A 192 2.69 -19.89 -2.78
CA ASP A 192 1.41 -19.21 -2.52
C ASP A 192 0.30 -19.86 -3.37
N GLU A 193 -0.80 -20.27 -2.71
CA GLU A 193 -1.96 -20.84 -3.37
C GLU A 193 -2.57 -19.90 -4.45
N ARG A 194 -2.30 -18.60 -4.34
CA ARG A 194 -2.77 -17.56 -5.25
C ARG A 194 -1.79 -17.27 -6.39
N GLN A 195 -0.70 -18.02 -6.52
CA GLN A 195 0.33 -17.79 -7.54
C GLN A 195 -0.26 -17.70 -8.96
N TYR A 196 -1.33 -18.45 -9.24
CA TYR A 196 -2.04 -18.41 -10.52
C TYR A 196 -2.76 -17.08 -10.82
N LEU A 197 -2.95 -16.23 -9.81
CA LEU A 197 -3.53 -14.88 -9.94
C LEU A 197 -2.49 -13.81 -10.27
N TYR A 198 -1.21 -14.13 -10.10
CA TYR A 198 -0.13 -13.17 -10.34
C TYR A 198 0.33 -13.21 -11.80
N PRO A 199 0.78 -12.08 -12.37
CA PRO A 199 1.49 -12.08 -13.63
C PRO A 199 2.69 -13.03 -13.62
N GLU A 200 3.04 -13.57 -14.79
CA GLU A 200 4.11 -14.58 -14.91
C GLU A 200 5.44 -14.13 -14.32
N GLU A 201 5.76 -12.84 -14.43
CA GLU A 201 6.97 -12.24 -13.86
C GLU A 201 7.07 -12.32 -12.33
N PHE A 202 5.92 -12.51 -11.63
CA PHE A 202 5.87 -12.70 -10.16
C PHE A 202 6.02 -14.17 -9.75
N HIS A 203 5.93 -15.11 -10.70
CA HIS A 203 6.12 -16.52 -10.43
C HIS A 203 7.58 -16.77 -9.99
N GLY A 204 7.77 -17.64 -9.00
CA GLY A 204 9.08 -17.86 -8.36
C GLY A 204 9.37 -16.90 -7.20
N GLY A 205 8.35 -16.14 -6.78
CA GLY A 205 8.41 -15.28 -5.61
C GLY A 205 8.83 -13.84 -5.90
N PHE A 206 8.40 -12.98 -5.01
CA PHE A 206 8.68 -11.55 -5.04
C PHE A 206 8.64 -10.94 -3.64
N PHE A 207 9.25 -9.80 -3.49
CA PHE A 207 9.17 -9.01 -2.27
C PHE A 207 8.09 -7.96 -2.42
N ARG A 208 7.20 -7.84 -1.40
CA ARG A 208 6.40 -6.65 -1.18
C ARG A 208 7.15 -5.78 -0.18
N PHE A 209 7.50 -4.59 -0.60
CA PHE A 209 8.27 -3.65 0.18
C PHE A 209 7.43 -2.41 0.51
N SER A 210 7.18 -2.16 1.78
CA SER A 210 6.59 -0.93 2.32
C SER A 210 7.72 -0.04 2.78
N VAL A 211 8.07 0.95 1.98
CA VAL A 211 9.14 1.89 2.26
C VAL A 211 8.69 2.87 3.34
N GLY A 212 9.48 3.01 4.38
CA GLY A 212 9.23 3.90 5.52
C GLY A 212 9.67 5.35 5.28
N ILE A 213 9.86 6.08 6.37
CA ILE A 213 10.24 7.50 6.34
C ILE A 213 11.68 7.74 6.82
N GLU A 214 12.48 6.69 6.96
CA GLU A 214 13.91 6.77 7.20
C GLU A 214 14.62 7.56 6.10
N ASP A 215 15.88 7.89 6.26
CA ASP A 215 16.65 8.46 5.18
C ASP A 215 16.74 7.47 4.00
N ALA A 216 16.42 7.94 2.80
CA ALA A 216 16.40 7.07 1.62
C ALA A 216 17.76 6.43 1.30
N GLU A 217 18.84 7.16 1.61
CA GLU A 217 20.21 6.67 1.39
C GLU A 217 20.54 5.52 2.36
N ASP A 218 20.03 5.56 3.60
CA ASP A 218 20.20 4.47 4.56
C ASP A 218 19.41 3.22 4.13
N ILE A 219 18.18 3.40 3.62
CA ILE A 219 17.39 2.31 3.06
C ILE A 219 18.10 1.66 1.86
N ILE A 220 18.65 2.48 0.95
CA ILE A 220 19.38 2.02 -0.23
C ILE A 220 20.67 1.31 0.18
N ALA A 221 21.42 1.85 1.12
CA ALA A 221 22.64 1.22 1.63
C ALA A 221 22.36 -0.14 2.28
N ASP A 222 21.23 -0.28 3.00
CA ASP A 222 20.81 -1.55 3.61
C ASP A 222 20.44 -2.59 2.55
N LEU A 223 19.78 -2.18 1.47
CA LEU A 223 19.52 -3.05 0.33
C LEU A 223 20.84 -3.46 -0.37
N GLU A 224 21.74 -2.51 -0.61
CA GLU A 224 23.00 -2.73 -1.33
C GLU A 224 23.89 -3.75 -0.63
N GLN A 225 24.02 -3.67 0.69
CA GLN A 225 24.84 -4.58 1.47
C GLN A 225 24.21 -5.99 1.62
N ALA A 226 22.89 -6.12 1.38
CA ALA A 226 22.17 -7.39 1.47
C ALA A 226 22.14 -8.17 0.13
N PHE A 227 22.36 -7.49 -1.02
CA PHE A 227 22.48 -8.15 -2.33
C PHE A 227 23.83 -8.85 -2.50
#